data_1dc4940f1f27a899637f7e50df25c800
#
_entry.id   1dc4940f1f27a899637f7e50df25c800
#
_cell.length_a   1.000
_cell.length_b   1.000
_cell.length_c   1.000
_cell.angle_alpha   90.00
_cell.angle_beta   90.00
_cell.angle_gamma   90.00
#
_symmetry.space_group_name_H-M   'P 1'
#
loop_
_entity.id
_entity.type
_entity.pdbx_description
1 polymer ?
#
loop_
_entity_poly.entity_id
_entity_poly.type
_entity_poly.pdbx_seq_one_letter_code
_entity_poly.pdbx_strand_id
1 'polypeptide(L)'
;MEPAVKKAVDLYGNQKVLVCATPITVKGKKMLDLVERVDKDHLVDLVALPKLVRFAEKQEFNSDEVLAYLKEALSKFDFKEYGSLVLGCTHFNYFKDSFHQLLPHVHLLDGNRGTINYLMKNIELENLESSVEYYYSAKRVSGEELKRIERYLERLKNMKDIGI
;
A
#
# COMPACT_ATOMS: atom_id res chain seq x y z
N MET A 1 9.22 -0.29 1.51
CA MET A 1 8.48 0.26 2.66
C MET A 1 9.21 1.41 3.36
N GLU A 2 10.48 1.29 3.67
CA GLU A 2 11.26 2.34 4.34
C GLU A 2 11.09 3.74 3.71
N PRO A 3 11.17 3.93 2.37
CA PRO A 3 10.98 5.26 1.78
C PRO A 3 9.59 5.86 2.03
N ALA A 4 8.55 5.02 2.12
CA ALA A 4 7.18 5.50 2.36
C ALA A 4 6.98 5.92 3.81
N VAL A 5 7.46 5.13 4.78
CA VAL A 5 7.37 5.46 6.21
C VAL A 5 8.18 6.71 6.51
N LYS A 6 9.44 6.78 6.04
CA LYS A 6 10.28 7.97 6.22
C LYS A 6 9.60 9.21 5.62
N LYS A 7 9.10 9.12 4.40
CA LYS A 7 8.39 10.23 3.74
C LYS A 7 7.15 10.66 4.54
N ALA A 8 6.40 9.72 5.12
CA ALA A 8 5.25 10.03 5.95
C ALA A 8 5.64 10.86 7.17
N VAL A 9 6.67 10.41 7.91
CA VAL A 9 7.18 11.12 9.09
C VAL A 9 7.75 12.50 8.70
N ASP A 10 8.55 12.58 7.63
CA ASP A 10 9.16 13.84 7.18
C ASP A 10 8.13 14.90 6.73
N LEU A 11 7.03 14.48 6.08
CA LEU A 11 6.01 15.40 5.54
C LEU A 11 4.90 15.75 6.54
N TYR A 12 4.59 14.85 7.45
CA TYR A 12 3.45 14.96 8.36
C TYR A 12 3.88 14.90 9.84
N GLY A 13 5.11 15.27 10.13
CA GLY A 13 5.74 15.16 11.45
C GLY A 13 5.05 15.89 12.60
N ASN A 14 3.98 16.66 12.33
CA ASN A 14 3.10 17.27 13.35
C ASN A 14 1.82 16.45 13.59
N GLN A 15 1.63 15.34 12.88
CA GLN A 15 0.45 14.47 12.95
C GLN A 15 0.89 13.02 12.99
N LYS A 16 0.05 12.16 13.54
CA LYS A 16 0.31 10.73 13.55
C LYS A 16 0.32 10.12 12.16
N VAL A 17 1.09 9.07 12.02
CA VAL A 17 1.22 8.24 10.82
C VAL A 17 0.74 6.83 11.14
N LEU A 18 -0.25 6.31 10.44
CA LEU A 18 -0.66 4.92 10.58
C LEU A 18 -0.02 4.05 9.49
N VAL A 19 0.75 3.05 9.88
CA VAL A 19 1.31 2.06 8.95
C VAL A 19 0.45 0.80 8.98
N CYS A 20 -0.25 0.55 7.88
CA CYS A 20 -1.03 -0.66 7.66
C CYS A 20 -0.19 -1.71 6.95
N ALA A 21 -0.04 -2.90 7.52
CA ALA A 21 0.75 -3.96 6.90
C ALA A 21 0.23 -5.36 7.23
N THR A 22 0.92 -6.41 6.78
CA THR A 22 0.62 -7.78 7.19
C THR A 22 1.11 -8.05 8.62
N PRO A 23 0.56 -9.04 9.34
CA PRO A 23 1.02 -9.38 10.69
C PRO A 23 2.52 -9.67 10.77
N ILE A 24 3.09 -10.36 9.77
CA ILE A 24 4.53 -10.65 9.70
C ILE A 24 5.34 -9.36 9.60
N THR A 25 4.87 -8.40 8.82
CA THR A 25 5.53 -7.11 8.65
C THR A 25 5.47 -6.27 9.92
N VAL A 26 4.27 -6.15 10.52
CA VAL A 26 4.05 -5.33 11.74
C VAL A 26 4.89 -5.85 12.92
N LYS A 27 5.00 -7.18 13.07
CA LYS A 27 5.77 -7.83 14.14
C LYS A 27 7.25 -8.03 13.77
N GLY A 28 7.61 -7.79 12.53
CA GLY A 28 8.95 -8.06 12.03
C GLY A 28 9.99 -7.07 12.56
N LYS A 29 11.14 -7.59 13.01
CA LYS A 29 12.25 -6.78 13.54
C LYS A 29 12.62 -5.62 12.61
N LYS A 30 12.68 -5.85 11.29
CA LYS A 30 12.99 -4.79 10.32
C LYS A 30 12.02 -3.60 10.35
N MET A 31 10.74 -3.84 10.64
CA MET A 31 9.76 -2.76 10.76
C MET A 31 9.95 -2.00 12.08
N LEU A 32 10.13 -2.73 13.16
CA LEU A 32 10.35 -2.13 14.47
C LEU A 32 11.64 -1.30 14.51
N ASP A 33 12.74 -1.84 14.00
CA ASP A 33 14.03 -1.13 13.88
C ASP A 33 13.90 0.12 12.96
N LEU A 34 13.07 0.04 11.89
CA LEU A 34 12.81 1.20 11.03
C LEU A 34 12.06 2.30 11.77
N VAL A 35 10.96 1.95 12.46
CA VAL A 35 10.16 2.92 13.22
C VAL A 35 11.02 3.57 14.31
N GLU A 36 11.75 2.79 15.11
CA GLU A 36 12.65 3.30 16.14
C GLU A 36 13.68 4.31 15.58
N ARG A 37 14.18 4.06 14.37
CA ARG A 37 15.16 4.92 13.72
C ARG A 37 14.57 6.23 13.18
N VAL A 38 13.36 6.21 12.62
CA VAL A 38 12.78 7.36 11.91
C VAL A 38 11.77 8.14 12.73
N ASP A 39 11.13 7.52 13.70
CA ASP A 39 10.05 8.08 14.51
C ASP A 39 10.56 8.54 15.89
N LYS A 40 11.18 9.72 15.92
CA LYS A 40 11.74 10.28 17.17
C LYS A 40 10.66 10.83 18.10
N ASP A 41 9.51 11.21 17.56
CA ASP A 41 8.42 11.85 18.29
C ASP A 41 7.29 10.87 18.66
N HIS A 42 7.48 9.56 18.38
CA HIS A 42 6.50 8.50 18.68
C HIS A 42 5.13 8.74 18.03
N LEU A 43 5.13 9.16 16.77
CA LEU A 43 3.94 9.47 15.99
C LEU A 43 3.47 8.30 15.09
N VAL A 44 4.26 7.23 14.98
CA VAL A 44 3.96 6.08 14.10
C VAL A 44 3.24 4.98 14.85
N ASP A 45 2.00 4.74 14.46
CA ASP A 45 1.23 3.58 14.90
C ASP A 45 1.25 2.48 13.83
N LEU A 46 1.25 1.22 14.27
CA LEU A 46 1.25 0.04 13.39
C LEU A 46 -0.06 -0.73 13.53
N VAL A 47 -0.65 -1.12 12.41
CA VAL A 47 -1.82 -2.00 12.39
C VAL A 47 -1.68 -3.13 11.37
N ALA A 48 -2.03 -4.34 11.80
CA ALA A 48 -2.05 -5.51 10.94
C ALA A 48 -3.45 -5.70 10.31
N LEU A 49 -3.50 -5.83 8.99
CA LEU A 49 -4.74 -6.02 8.22
C LEU A 49 -4.71 -7.33 7.41
N PRO A 50 -4.72 -8.52 8.06
CA PRO A 50 -4.52 -9.81 7.38
C PRO A 50 -5.64 -10.16 6.39
N LYS A 51 -6.89 -9.73 6.63
CA LYS A 51 -8.00 -10.06 5.73
C LYS A 51 -7.91 -9.36 4.39
N LEU A 52 -7.25 -8.18 4.29
CA LEU A 52 -7.10 -7.48 3.01
C LEU A 52 -6.32 -8.28 1.97
N VAL A 53 -5.33 -9.07 2.39
CA VAL A 53 -4.61 -9.95 1.47
C VAL A 53 -5.57 -10.99 0.87
N ARG A 54 -6.43 -11.59 1.69
CA ARG A 54 -7.41 -12.59 1.24
C ARG A 54 -8.46 -11.99 0.30
N PHE A 55 -8.96 -10.80 0.61
CA PHE A 55 -9.87 -10.08 -0.29
C PHE A 55 -9.21 -9.77 -1.64
N ALA A 56 -7.95 -9.31 -1.62
CA ALA A 56 -7.20 -9.06 -2.85
C ALA A 56 -7.02 -10.33 -3.68
N GLU A 57 -6.62 -11.45 -3.06
CA GLU A 57 -6.43 -12.74 -3.74
C GLU A 57 -7.71 -13.26 -4.39
N LYS A 58 -8.86 -12.97 -3.81
CA LYS A 58 -10.18 -13.28 -4.39
C LYS A 58 -10.69 -12.24 -5.39
N GLN A 59 -9.98 -11.12 -5.56
CA GLN A 59 -10.40 -9.96 -6.35
C GLN A 59 -11.68 -9.29 -5.83
N GLU A 60 -11.94 -9.39 -4.54
CA GLU A 60 -13.05 -8.74 -3.84
C GLU A 60 -12.62 -7.34 -3.37
N PHE A 61 -12.65 -6.35 -4.26
CA PHE A 61 -12.07 -5.04 -3.95
C PHE A 61 -13.06 -4.03 -3.36
N ASN A 62 -14.36 -4.11 -3.72
CA ASN A 62 -15.38 -3.09 -3.44
C ASN A 62 -16.59 -3.66 -2.69
N SER A 63 -16.44 -4.75 -1.96
CA SER A 63 -17.56 -5.34 -1.22
C SER A 63 -17.83 -4.60 0.09
N ASP A 64 -19.09 -4.64 0.55
CA ASP A 64 -19.48 -4.13 1.86
C ASP A 64 -18.66 -4.80 2.99
N GLU A 65 -18.26 -6.05 2.78
CA GLU A 65 -17.42 -6.80 3.72
C GLU A 65 -16.03 -6.17 3.89
N VAL A 66 -15.43 -5.66 2.81
CA VAL A 66 -14.15 -4.93 2.86
C VAL A 66 -14.30 -3.66 3.69
N LEU A 67 -15.35 -2.88 3.44
CA LEU A 67 -15.61 -1.65 4.19
C LEU A 67 -15.90 -1.92 5.66
N ALA A 68 -16.73 -2.93 5.95
CA ALA A 68 -17.04 -3.34 7.33
C ALA A 68 -15.78 -3.78 8.08
N TYR A 69 -14.95 -4.60 7.43
CA TYR A 69 -13.68 -5.03 8.00
C TYR A 69 -12.72 -3.87 8.29
N LEU A 70 -12.58 -2.93 7.35
CA LEU A 70 -11.74 -1.75 7.55
C LEU A 70 -12.26 -0.87 8.68
N LYS A 71 -13.57 -0.60 8.74
CA LYS A 71 -14.19 0.15 9.83
C LYS A 71 -13.90 -0.47 11.19
N GLU A 72 -14.07 -1.78 11.31
CA GLU A 72 -13.78 -2.53 12.56
C GLU A 72 -12.29 -2.44 12.94
N ALA A 73 -11.41 -2.78 12.00
CA ALA A 73 -9.97 -2.84 12.24
C ALA A 73 -9.36 -1.48 12.59
N LEU A 74 -9.94 -0.41 12.07
CA LEU A 74 -9.47 0.97 12.25
C LEU A 74 -10.20 1.71 13.37
N SER A 75 -11.25 1.16 13.97
CA SER A 75 -12.11 1.82 14.96
C SER A 75 -11.39 2.31 16.24
N LYS A 76 -10.25 1.73 16.55
CA LYS A 76 -9.45 2.10 17.73
C LYS A 76 -8.59 3.36 17.56
N PHE A 77 -8.51 3.92 16.35
CA PHE A 77 -7.70 5.10 16.05
C PHE A 77 -8.60 6.34 15.92
N ASP A 78 -8.23 7.44 16.57
CA ASP A 78 -8.86 8.74 16.31
C ASP A 78 -8.18 9.41 15.12
N PHE A 79 -8.77 9.25 13.95
CA PHE A 79 -8.19 9.76 12.71
C PHE A 79 -8.08 11.29 12.59
N LYS A 80 -8.62 12.04 13.53
CA LYS A 80 -8.36 13.48 13.61
C LYS A 80 -6.88 13.78 13.93
N GLU A 81 -6.18 12.83 14.54
CA GLU A 81 -4.77 12.96 14.87
C GLU A 81 -3.84 12.54 13.73
N TYR A 82 -4.35 11.85 12.70
CA TYR A 82 -3.54 11.27 11.64
C TYR A 82 -3.52 12.11 10.37
N GLY A 83 -2.32 12.47 9.90
CA GLY A 83 -2.11 13.15 8.61
C GLY A 83 -1.91 12.17 7.45
N SER A 84 -1.41 10.98 7.73
CA SER A 84 -1.12 10.01 6.67
C SER A 84 -1.30 8.55 7.09
N LEU A 85 -1.56 7.71 6.08
CA LEU A 85 -1.65 6.26 6.19
C LEU A 85 -0.71 5.62 5.16
N VAL A 86 0.22 4.79 5.63
CA VAL A 86 1.16 4.07 4.78
C VAL A 86 0.63 2.68 4.45
N LEU A 87 0.48 2.38 3.16
CA LEU A 87 0.11 1.07 2.64
C LEU A 87 1.35 0.18 2.56
N GLY A 88 1.63 -0.53 3.64
CA GLY A 88 2.84 -1.34 3.84
C GLY A 88 2.78 -2.75 3.23
N CYS A 89 1.80 -3.02 2.37
CA CYS A 89 1.69 -4.26 1.60
C CYS A 89 1.25 -3.92 0.18
N THR A 90 1.82 -4.59 -0.82
CA THR A 90 1.46 -4.37 -2.23
C THR A 90 -0.01 -4.63 -2.51
N HIS A 91 -0.62 -5.63 -1.85
CA HIS A 91 -2.05 -5.91 -1.96
C HIS A 91 -2.94 -4.75 -1.47
N PHE A 92 -2.48 -3.92 -0.56
CA PHE A 92 -3.31 -2.85 0.02
C PHE A 92 -3.56 -1.72 -0.96
N ASN A 93 -2.75 -1.59 -2.00
CA ASN A 93 -2.97 -0.61 -3.07
C ASN A 93 -4.28 -0.84 -3.84
N TYR A 94 -4.82 -2.06 -3.83
CA TYR A 94 -6.11 -2.36 -4.44
C TYR A 94 -7.32 -1.77 -3.70
N PHE A 95 -7.12 -1.26 -2.47
CA PHE A 95 -8.18 -0.76 -1.58
C PHE A 95 -8.04 0.73 -1.26
N LYS A 96 -7.29 1.49 -2.06
CA LYS A 96 -7.12 2.93 -1.85
C LYS A 96 -8.44 3.70 -1.79
N ASP A 97 -9.40 3.35 -2.66
CA ASP A 97 -10.74 3.91 -2.65
C ASP A 97 -11.49 3.63 -1.34
N SER A 98 -11.42 2.40 -0.83
CA SER A 98 -12.04 2.04 0.44
C SER A 98 -11.42 2.79 1.62
N PHE A 99 -10.10 2.94 1.65
CA PHE A 99 -9.41 3.76 2.64
C PHE A 99 -9.80 5.23 2.51
N HIS A 100 -9.81 5.79 1.30
CA HIS A 100 -10.15 7.18 1.07
C HIS A 100 -11.63 7.47 1.39
N GLN A 101 -12.53 6.54 1.10
CA GLN A 101 -13.94 6.67 1.49
C GLN A 101 -14.13 6.76 3.01
N LEU A 102 -13.34 6.01 3.78
CA LEU A 102 -13.41 6.02 5.24
C LEU A 102 -12.64 7.19 5.88
N LEU A 103 -11.57 7.62 5.23
CA LEU A 103 -10.58 8.55 5.75
C LEU A 103 -10.22 9.61 4.68
N PRO A 104 -11.17 10.44 4.23
CA PRO A 104 -10.96 11.34 3.09
C PRO A 104 -9.94 12.45 3.33
N HIS A 105 -9.62 12.75 4.59
CA HIS A 105 -8.64 13.76 5.00
C HIS A 105 -7.24 13.19 5.25
N VAL A 106 -7.05 11.87 5.18
CA VAL A 106 -5.78 11.20 5.44
C VAL A 106 -5.07 10.91 4.12
N HIS A 107 -3.82 11.33 3.99
CA HIS A 107 -3.01 11.07 2.80
C HIS A 107 -2.55 9.61 2.73
N LEU A 108 -2.78 8.95 1.60
CA LEU A 108 -2.36 7.58 1.38
C LEU A 108 -0.97 7.53 0.73
N LEU A 109 -0.04 6.86 1.37
CA LEU A 109 1.34 6.70 0.90
C LEU A 109 1.66 5.22 0.64
N ASP A 110 2.35 4.93 -0.44
CA ASP A 110 2.83 3.57 -0.77
C ASP A 110 4.28 3.58 -1.27
N GLY A 111 4.88 2.39 -1.33
CA GLY A 111 6.26 2.23 -1.76
C GLY A 111 6.47 2.25 -3.28
N ASN A 112 5.42 2.12 -4.09
CA ASN A 112 5.54 1.95 -5.54
C ASN A 112 6.12 3.20 -6.20
N ARG A 113 5.58 4.38 -5.85
CA ARG A 113 6.03 5.66 -6.41
C ARG A 113 7.50 5.93 -6.07
N GLY A 114 7.91 5.61 -4.84
CA GLY A 114 9.32 5.73 -4.41
C GLY A 114 10.24 4.83 -5.23
N THR A 115 9.83 3.59 -5.47
CA THR A 115 10.58 2.63 -6.28
C THR A 115 10.68 3.09 -7.74
N ILE A 116 9.57 3.53 -8.34
CA ILE A 116 9.57 4.06 -9.72
C ILE A 116 10.48 5.28 -9.83
N ASN A 117 10.38 6.23 -8.90
CA ASN A 117 11.23 7.42 -8.92
C ASN A 117 12.71 7.09 -8.78
N TYR A 118 13.04 6.06 -7.99
CA TYR A 118 14.41 5.58 -7.87
C TYR A 118 14.90 4.95 -9.17
N LEU A 119 14.09 4.10 -9.80
CA LEU A 119 14.40 3.49 -11.09
C LEU A 119 14.63 4.56 -12.18
N MET A 120 13.70 5.52 -12.30
CA MET A 120 13.80 6.61 -13.30
C MET A 120 15.05 7.48 -13.15
N LYS A 121 15.60 7.57 -11.92
CA LYS A 121 16.86 8.32 -11.68
C LYS A 121 18.13 7.51 -11.99
N ASN A 122 18.04 6.19 -11.99
CA ASN A 122 19.22 5.32 -12.04
C ASN A 122 19.27 4.44 -13.29
N ILE A 123 18.25 4.50 -14.16
CA ILE A 123 18.17 3.72 -15.39
C ILE A 123 17.97 4.70 -16.54
N GLU A 124 18.86 4.65 -17.54
CA GLU A 124 18.64 5.30 -18.83
C GLU A 124 17.61 4.48 -19.60
N LEU A 125 16.49 5.11 -19.96
CA LEU A 125 15.46 4.48 -20.79
C LEU A 125 15.79 4.75 -22.24
N GLU A 126 16.06 3.70 -23.00
CA GLU A 126 16.15 3.76 -24.44
C GLU A 126 14.74 3.78 -25.05
N ASN A 127 14.61 4.45 -26.20
CA ASN A 127 13.33 4.58 -26.93
C ASN A 127 13.07 3.30 -27.76
N LEU A 128 12.94 2.15 -27.09
CA LEU A 128 12.67 0.86 -27.70
C LEU A 128 11.19 0.48 -27.53
N GLU A 129 10.70 -0.38 -28.41
CA GLU A 129 9.39 -1.00 -28.21
C GLU A 129 9.37 -1.77 -26.90
N SER A 130 8.40 -1.45 -26.04
CA SER A 130 8.25 -2.14 -24.75
C SER A 130 7.32 -3.33 -24.87
N SER A 131 7.72 -4.46 -24.30
CA SER A 131 6.87 -5.62 -24.16
C SER A 131 6.82 -6.08 -22.70
N VAL A 132 5.74 -6.71 -22.30
CA VAL A 132 5.57 -7.27 -20.95
C VAL A 132 5.15 -8.74 -21.08
N GLU A 133 5.90 -9.61 -20.44
CA GLU A 133 5.57 -11.02 -20.33
C GLU A 133 5.42 -11.40 -18.86
N TYR A 134 4.46 -12.26 -18.58
CA TYR A 134 4.19 -12.71 -17.21
C TYR A 134 4.58 -14.18 -17.04
N TYR A 135 5.25 -14.46 -15.94
CA TYR A 135 5.71 -15.81 -15.58
C TYR A 135 5.29 -16.15 -14.15
N TYR A 136 4.81 -17.36 -13.95
CA TYR A 136 4.56 -17.95 -12.64
C TYR A 136 5.45 -19.17 -12.47
N SER A 137 6.35 -19.18 -11.48
CA SER A 137 7.33 -20.25 -11.26
C SER A 137 8.05 -20.68 -12.55
N ALA A 138 8.60 -19.71 -13.30
CA ALA A 138 9.30 -19.88 -14.56
C ALA A 138 8.45 -20.43 -15.74
N LYS A 139 7.14 -20.56 -15.60
CA LYS A 139 6.22 -20.91 -16.70
C LYS A 139 5.51 -19.65 -17.18
N ARG A 140 5.48 -19.44 -18.50
CA ARG A 140 4.78 -18.32 -19.11
C ARG A 140 3.28 -18.42 -18.78
N VAL A 141 2.73 -17.32 -18.29
CA VAL A 141 1.32 -17.20 -17.96
C VAL A 141 0.48 -17.06 -19.23
N SER A 142 -0.67 -17.76 -19.29
CA SER A 142 -1.60 -17.69 -20.43
C SER A 142 -3.04 -17.94 -19.95
N GLY A 143 -4.01 -17.74 -20.84
CA GLY A 143 -5.42 -18.06 -20.59
C GLY A 143 -6.03 -17.30 -19.41
N GLU A 144 -6.68 -17.99 -18.50
CA GLU A 144 -7.39 -17.40 -17.36
C GLU A 144 -6.46 -16.70 -16.35
N GLU A 145 -5.23 -17.17 -16.19
CA GLU A 145 -4.26 -16.50 -15.31
C GLU A 145 -3.85 -15.13 -15.84
N LEU A 146 -3.68 -14.99 -17.17
CA LEU A 146 -3.40 -13.70 -17.79
C LEU A 146 -4.55 -12.73 -17.58
N LYS A 147 -5.79 -13.16 -17.79
CA LYS A 147 -6.99 -12.35 -17.52
C LYS A 147 -7.07 -11.92 -16.05
N ARG A 148 -6.64 -12.79 -15.13
CA ARG A 148 -6.59 -12.45 -13.70
C ARG A 148 -5.57 -11.34 -13.43
N ILE A 149 -4.39 -11.41 -14.04
CA ILE A 149 -3.36 -10.37 -13.94
C ILE A 149 -3.87 -9.06 -14.52
N GLU A 150 -4.51 -9.08 -15.69
CA GLU A 150 -5.09 -7.90 -16.33
C GLU A 150 -6.10 -7.19 -15.42
N ARG A 151 -6.98 -7.93 -14.74
CA ARG A 151 -7.91 -7.36 -13.75
C ARG A 151 -7.22 -6.67 -12.58
N TYR A 152 -6.11 -7.23 -12.08
CA TYR A 152 -5.30 -6.57 -11.04
C TYR A 152 -4.66 -5.29 -11.54
N LEU A 153 -4.13 -5.29 -12.76
CA LEU A 153 -3.50 -4.10 -13.35
C LEU A 153 -4.52 -3.00 -13.62
N GLU A 154 -5.69 -3.35 -14.13
CA GLU A 154 -6.80 -2.41 -14.33
C GLU A 154 -7.23 -1.81 -12.98
N ARG A 155 -7.39 -2.64 -11.95
CA ARG A 155 -7.70 -2.17 -10.61
C ARG A 155 -6.65 -1.18 -10.10
N LEU A 156 -5.35 -1.48 -10.21
CA LEU A 156 -4.27 -0.57 -9.82
C LEU A 156 -4.27 0.74 -10.61
N LYS A 157 -4.59 0.68 -11.90
CA LYS A 157 -4.73 1.87 -12.75
C LYS A 157 -5.82 2.79 -12.22
N ASN A 158 -6.96 2.23 -11.81
CA ASN A 158 -8.08 2.99 -11.22
C ASN A 158 -7.74 3.58 -9.84
N MET A 159 -6.78 3.00 -9.12
CA MET A 159 -6.33 3.47 -7.81
C MET A 159 -5.20 4.52 -7.86
N LYS A 160 -4.70 4.83 -9.05
CA LYS A 160 -3.46 5.59 -9.25
C LYS A 160 -3.46 6.95 -8.58
N ASP A 161 -4.56 7.67 -8.64
CA ASP A 161 -4.66 9.08 -8.21
C ASP A 161 -5.47 9.24 -6.90
N ILE A 162 -5.80 8.14 -6.23
CA ILE A 162 -6.59 8.18 -4.99
C ILE A 162 -5.69 8.42 -3.79
N GLY A 163 -6.05 9.41 -2.98
CA GLY A 163 -5.42 9.69 -1.69
C GLY A 163 -4.04 10.35 -1.76
N ILE A 164 -3.73 11.00 -2.89
CA ILE A 164 -2.45 11.72 -3.08
C ILE A 164 -2.56 13.15 -2.57
#